data_0782938cc42975a8ab06b159bc5f4ee4
#
_entry.id   0782938cc42975a8ab06b159bc5f4ee4
#
_cell.length_a   1.000
_cell.length_b   1.000
_cell.length_c   1.000
_cell.angle_alpha   90.00
_cell.angle_beta   90.00
_cell.angle_gamma   90.00
#
_symmetry.space_group_name_H-M   'P 1'
#
loop_
_entity.id
_entity.type
_entity.pdbx_description
1 polymer ?
#
loop_
_entity_poly.entity_id
_entity_poly.type
_entity_poly.pdbx_seq_one_letter_code
_entity_poly.pdbx_strand_id
1 'polypeptide(L)'
;MSKDEGGWNSSFSEKPVRSRLRRLVDWINLTGAKKVHSLIDKVYKRKNLEMAWEKVKENRGSGGIDGQSLTAFEAQLGPQLARLQRELEEDTYQPLPVRQHPIPKRDKPGEYRMLGIPAIYDRVCQQALLNRLEPIFEPVFDDASFGYRRGRSTKDALRKIWKEIQSGSEWIVDADLRDFLDLSSYCPLIHDEC
;
A
#
# COMPACT_ATOMS: atom_id res chain seq x y z
N MET A 1 11.52 -56.30 3.14
CA MET A 1 11.80 -54.85 3.35
C MET A 1 11.28 -54.13 2.12
N SER A 2 10.04 -53.69 2.18
CA SER A 2 9.35 -52.96 1.11
C SER A 2 9.35 -51.48 1.50
N LYS A 3 9.89 -50.63 0.63
CA LYS A 3 9.84 -49.16 0.79
C LYS A 3 8.53 -48.70 0.20
N ASP A 4 7.63 -48.22 1.03
CA ASP A 4 6.45 -47.49 0.60
C ASP A 4 6.90 -46.06 0.17
N GLU A 5 6.88 -45.85 -1.14
CA GLU A 5 6.98 -44.51 -1.72
C GLU A 5 5.60 -43.82 -1.62
N GLY A 6 5.44 -43.01 -0.61
CA GLY A 6 4.25 -42.17 -0.43
C GLY A 6 4.14 -41.13 -1.55
N GLY A 7 3.30 -41.40 -2.54
CA GLY A 7 2.98 -40.49 -3.61
C GLY A 7 2.29 -39.23 -3.08
N TRP A 8 2.90 -38.08 -3.30
CA TRP A 8 2.30 -36.78 -3.06
C TRP A 8 1.17 -36.52 -4.05
N ASN A 9 -0.07 -36.68 -3.62
CA ASN A 9 -1.22 -36.22 -4.39
C ASN A 9 -1.41 -34.74 -4.17
N SER A 10 -0.78 -33.91 -5.03
CA SER A 10 -0.97 -32.47 -5.09
C SER A 10 -2.27 -32.12 -5.81
N SER A 11 -3.40 -32.22 -5.13
CA SER A 11 -4.65 -31.64 -5.59
C SER A 11 -4.81 -30.19 -5.12
N PHE A 12 -3.74 -29.40 -5.16
CA PHE A 12 -3.85 -27.95 -5.13
C PHE A 12 -4.33 -27.51 -6.51
N SER A 13 -5.60 -27.17 -6.62
CA SER A 13 -6.15 -26.45 -7.75
C SER A 13 -5.51 -25.04 -7.77
N GLU A 14 -4.31 -24.94 -8.32
CA GLU A 14 -3.71 -23.66 -8.67
C GLU A 14 -4.59 -22.98 -9.71
N LYS A 15 -5.48 -22.11 -9.26
CA LYS A 15 -6.06 -21.13 -10.18
C LYS A 15 -4.92 -20.22 -10.63
N PRO A 16 -4.50 -20.29 -11.89
CA PRO A 16 -3.27 -19.63 -12.32
C PRO A 16 -3.37 -18.12 -12.10
N VAL A 17 -2.32 -17.53 -11.54
CA VAL A 17 -2.14 -16.06 -11.36
C VAL A 17 -2.46 -15.30 -12.65
N ARG A 18 -2.17 -15.89 -13.81
CA ARG A 18 -2.58 -15.39 -15.14
C ARG A 18 -4.09 -15.17 -15.31
N SER A 19 -4.95 -15.92 -14.62
CA SER A 19 -6.41 -15.74 -14.74
C SER A 19 -6.91 -14.52 -13.95
N ARG A 20 -6.19 -14.09 -12.91
CA ARG A 20 -6.51 -12.90 -12.12
C ARG A 20 -6.03 -11.63 -12.81
N LEU A 21 -4.83 -11.65 -13.39
CA LEU A 21 -4.33 -10.56 -14.24
C LEU A 21 -5.21 -10.37 -15.48
N ARG A 22 -5.69 -11.45 -16.12
CA ARG A 22 -6.69 -11.34 -17.19
C ARG A 22 -7.98 -10.69 -16.69
N ARG A 23 -8.52 -11.08 -15.53
CA ARG A 23 -9.71 -10.43 -14.96
C ARG A 23 -9.48 -8.94 -14.67
N LEU A 24 -8.29 -8.53 -14.24
CA LEU A 24 -7.95 -7.11 -14.05
C LEU A 24 -7.95 -6.38 -15.39
N VAL A 25 -7.30 -6.96 -16.40
CA VAL A 25 -7.26 -6.40 -17.77
C VAL A 25 -8.67 -6.38 -18.36
N ASP A 26 -9.46 -7.45 -18.19
CA ASP A 26 -10.83 -7.55 -18.67
C ASP A 26 -11.75 -6.58 -17.90
N TRP A 27 -11.54 -6.36 -16.60
CA TRP A 27 -12.30 -5.39 -15.82
C TRP A 27 -11.93 -3.94 -16.18
N ILE A 28 -10.65 -3.65 -16.42
CA ILE A 28 -10.19 -2.37 -16.95
C ILE A 28 -10.76 -2.16 -18.37
N ASN A 29 -11.03 -3.23 -19.10
CA ASN A 29 -11.48 -3.23 -20.48
C ASN A 29 -12.93 -3.69 -20.69
N LEU A 30 -13.74 -3.75 -19.62
CA LEU A 30 -15.08 -4.34 -19.55
C LEU A 30 -16.12 -3.79 -20.54
N THR A 31 -15.80 -2.78 -21.30
CA THR A 31 -16.71 -2.21 -22.26
C THR A 31 -16.15 -2.02 -23.66
N GLY A 32 -14.97 -2.58 -23.99
CA GLY A 32 -14.38 -2.52 -25.35
C GLY A 32 -14.29 -1.13 -26.00
N ALA A 33 -14.97 -0.14 -25.43
CA ALA A 33 -15.16 1.20 -25.97
C ALA A 33 -14.58 2.32 -25.09
N LYS A 34 -14.18 2.02 -23.86
CA LYS A 34 -13.52 3.01 -22.99
C LYS A 34 -12.06 2.66 -22.85
N LYS A 35 -11.23 3.21 -23.76
CA LYS A 35 -9.81 3.38 -23.43
C LYS A 35 -9.75 3.96 -22.02
N VAL A 36 -9.09 3.27 -21.06
CA VAL A 36 -8.72 3.86 -19.79
C VAL A 36 -7.69 4.92 -20.14
N HIS A 37 -8.19 6.09 -20.54
CA HIS A 37 -7.36 7.26 -20.71
C HIS A 37 -6.74 7.52 -19.36
N SER A 38 -5.45 7.73 -19.33
CA SER A 38 -4.61 8.09 -18.20
C SER A 38 -5.34 8.14 -16.84
N LEU A 39 -4.96 7.29 -15.89
CA LEU A 39 -5.53 7.31 -14.55
C LEU A 39 -5.09 8.58 -13.80
N ILE A 40 -3.96 9.15 -14.19
CA ILE A 40 -3.35 10.31 -13.55
C ILE A 40 -4.26 11.56 -13.61
N ASP A 41 -4.98 11.75 -14.70
CA ASP A 41 -5.95 12.86 -14.85
C ASP A 41 -7.07 12.82 -13.80
N LYS A 42 -7.40 11.64 -13.29
CA LYS A 42 -8.36 11.45 -12.19
C LYS A 42 -7.75 11.64 -10.82
N VAL A 43 -6.45 11.40 -10.69
CA VAL A 43 -5.71 11.58 -9.44
C VAL A 43 -5.62 13.06 -9.09
N TYR A 44 -5.16 13.90 -10.01
CA TYR A 44 -4.94 15.33 -9.75
C TYR A 44 -6.22 16.20 -9.82
N LYS A 45 -7.39 15.61 -10.11
CA LYS A 45 -8.66 16.36 -10.02
C LYS A 45 -8.83 17.01 -8.66
N ARG A 46 -9.14 18.30 -8.65
CA ARG A 46 -9.29 19.11 -7.44
C ARG A 46 -10.14 18.43 -6.37
N LYS A 47 -11.31 17.93 -6.73
CA LYS A 47 -12.21 17.19 -5.82
C LYS A 47 -11.52 15.96 -5.18
N ASN A 48 -10.67 15.24 -5.92
CA ASN A 48 -9.97 14.10 -5.37
C ASN A 48 -8.87 14.50 -4.39
N LEU A 49 -8.16 15.59 -4.67
CA LEU A 49 -7.15 16.14 -3.77
C LEU A 49 -7.78 16.67 -2.47
N GLU A 50 -8.93 17.30 -2.55
CA GLU A 50 -9.71 17.73 -1.38
C GLU A 50 -10.15 16.54 -0.51
N MET A 51 -10.69 15.48 -1.14
CA MET A 51 -11.03 14.23 -0.45
C MET A 51 -9.80 13.56 0.17
N ALA A 52 -8.66 13.62 -0.49
CA ALA A 52 -7.40 13.09 0.03
C ALA A 52 -6.92 13.89 1.26
N TRP A 53 -7.02 15.21 1.19
CA TRP A 53 -6.70 16.08 2.33
C TRP A 53 -7.54 15.75 3.56
N GLU A 54 -8.87 15.63 3.43
CA GLU A 54 -9.75 15.31 4.56
C GLU A 54 -9.31 14.01 5.26
N LYS A 55 -8.97 12.98 4.50
CA LYS A 55 -8.47 11.72 5.07
C LYS A 55 -7.11 11.85 5.75
N VAL A 56 -6.20 12.64 5.19
CA VAL A 56 -4.89 12.92 5.80
C VAL A 56 -5.06 13.69 7.11
N LYS A 57 -6.00 14.65 7.12
CA LYS A 57 -6.34 15.43 8.32
C LYS A 57 -6.95 14.56 9.42
N GLU A 58 -7.87 13.65 9.09
CA GLU A 58 -8.48 12.70 10.03
C GLU A 58 -7.42 11.82 10.72
N ASN A 59 -6.39 11.41 10.02
CA ASN A 59 -5.31 10.56 10.54
C ASN A 59 -4.39 11.24 11.55
N ARG A 60 -4.46 12.56 11.72
CA ARG A 60 -3.73 13.38 12.73
C ARG A 60 -2.24 13.06 12.85
N GLY A 61 -1.57 12.74 11.76
CA GLY A 61 -0.16 12.39 11.78
C GLY A 61 0.77 13.61 11.99
N SER A 62 1.97 13.38 12.49
CA SER A 62 3.01 14.41 12.64
C SER A 62 3.52 14.93 11.30
N GLY A 63 4.17 16.09 11.28
CA GLY A 63 4.83 16.65 10.10
C GLY A 63 5.99 15.78 9.61
N GLY A 64 6.34 15.94 8.33
CA GLY A 64 7.48 15.27 7.70
C GLY A 64 8.82 15.95 8.00
N ILE A 65 9.76 15.84 7.06
CA ILE A 65 11.08 16.47 7.15
C ILE A 65 11.01 18.00 7.06
N ASP A 66 9.98 18.51 6.39
CA ASP A 66 9.68 19.94 6.24
C ASP A 66 9.15 20.59 7.54
N GLY A 67 8.87 19.80 8.57
CA GLY A 67 8.32 20.27 9.83
C GLY A 67 6.92 20.90 9.75
N GLN A 68 6.27 20.86 8.57
CA GLN A 68 4.96 21.46 8.39
C GLN A 68 3.90 20.72 9.21
N SER A 69 3.12 21.46 10.02
CA SER A 69 1.98 20.88 10.76
C SER A 69 0.71 20.82 9.90
N LEU A 70 -0.26 20.00 10.31
CA LEU A 70 -1.57 19.92 9.64
C LEU A 70 -2.27 21.29 9.63
N THR A 71 -2.18 22.04 10.73
CA THR A 71 -2.77 23.40 10.84
C THR A 71 -2.09 24.39 9.91
N ALA A 72 -0.76 24.34 9.77
CA ALA A 72 -0.02 25.19 8.84
C ALA A 72 -0.34 24.85 7.38
N PHE A 73 -0.49 23.57 7.07
CA PHE A 73 -0.91 23.13 5.74
C PHE A 73 -2.34 23.58 5.43
N GLU A 74 -3.28 23.43 6.39
CA GLU A 74 -4.68 23.83 6.25
C GLU A 74 -4.82 25.35 6.01
N ALA A 75 -4.03 26.17 6.68
CA ALA A 75 -4.02 27.62 6.48
C ALA A 75 -3.67 28.03 5.02
N GLN A 76 -2.97 27.14 4.29
CA GLN A 76 -2.57 27.35 2.89
C GLN A 76 -3.15 26.30 1.96
N LEU A 77 -4.25 25.64 2.34
CA LEU A 77 -4.80 24.49 1.62
C LEU A 77 -5.04 24.76 0.14
N GLY A 78 -5.68 25.90 -0.17
CA GLY A 78 -5.98 26.28 -1.55
C GLY A 78 -4.75 26.30 -2.46
N PRO A 79 -3.74 27.12 -2.13
CA PRO A 79 -2.45 27.18 -2.84
C PRO A 79 -1.71 25.84 -2.89
N GLN A 80 -1.66 25.08 -1.79
CA GLN A 80 -0.97 23.77 -1.74
C GLN A 80 -1.60 22.75 -2.68
N LEU A 81 -2.91 22.63 -2.67
CA LEU A 81 -3.59 21.71 -3.58
C LEU A 81 -3.53 22.16 -5.05
N ALA A 82 -3.54 23.48 -5.33
CA ALA A 82 -3.37 23.98 -6.68
C ALA A 82 -1.96 23.73 -7.21
N ARG A 83 -0.95 23.84 -6.33
CA ARG A 83 0.43 23.49 -6.64
C ARG A 83 0.55 22.00 -6.96
N LEU A 84 0.04 21.12 -6.09
CA LEU A 84 0.08 19.67 -6.29
C LEU A 84 -0.63 19.25 -7.59
N GLN A 85 -1.79 19.84 -7.86
CA GLN A 85 -2.53 19.58 -9.10
C GLN A 85 -1.65 19.89 -10.32
N ARG A 86 -1.04 21.05 -10.37
CA ARG A 86 -0.18 21.49 -11.48
C ARG A 86 1.06 20.61 -11.61
N GLU A 87 1.76 20.32 -10.51
CA GLU A 87 2.95 19.46 -10.53
C GLU A 87 2.64 18.04 -11.03
N LEU A 88 1.48 17.48 -10.69
CA LEU A 88 1.04 16.17 -11.20
C LEU A 88 0.58 16.22 -12.66
N GLU A 89 0.00 17.35 -13.10
CA GLU A 89 -0.44 17.56 -14.48
C GLU A 89 0.74 17.76 -15.43
N GLU A 90 1.78 18.46 -14.96
CA GLU A 90 3.00 18.78 -15.72
C GLU A 90 4.10 17.71 -15.58
N ASP A 91 3.85 16.62 -14.81
CA ASP A 91 4.83 15.55 -14.49
C ASP A 91 6.12 16.11 -13.85
N THR A 92 5.99 17.14 -13.03
CA THR A 92 7.09 17.81 -12.33
C THR A 92 7.11 17.52 -10.83
N TYR A 93 6.14 16.74 -10.33
CA TYR A 93 6.06 16.38 -8.92
C TYR A 93 7.27 15.59 -8.47
N GLN A 94 7.90 16.05 -7.39
CA GLN A 94 9.02 15.37 -6.73
C GLN A 94 8.68 15.20 -5.25
N PRO A 95 8.63 13.95 -4.74
CA PRO A 95 8.38 13.71 -3.32
C PRO A 95 9.57 14.19 -2.48
N LEU A 96 9.27 14.70 -1.30
CA LEU A 96 10.29 15.04 -0.32
C LEU A 96 10.85 13.77 0.35
N PRO A 97 12.10 13.82 0.85
CA PRO A 97 12.64 12.75 1.67
C PRO A 97 11.75 12.47 2.89
N VAL A 98 11.72 11.23 3.33
CA VAL A 98 10.96 10.85 4.53
C VAL A 98 11.76 11.18 5.78
N ARG A 99 11.11 11.76 6.80
CA ARG A 99 11.70 11.92 8.12
C ARG A 99 11.76 10.58 8.82
N GLN A 100 12.94 10.13 9.21
CA GLN A 100 13.10 8.88 9.94
C GLN A 100 12.80 9.08 11.44
N HIS A 101 12.06 8.14 12.02
CA HIS A 101 11.75 8.11 13.45
C HIS A 101 12.04 6.70 14.01
N PRO A 102 12.97 6.57 14.99
CA PRO A 102 13.30 5.28 15.56
C PRO A 102 12.17 4.77 16.47
N ILE A 103 11.72 3.55 16.24
CA ILE A 103 10.73 2.85 17.07
C ILE A 103 11.41 1.63 17.69
N PRO A 104 11.43 1.50 19.04
CA PRO A 104 12.03 0.33 19.68
C PRO A 104 11.30 -0.95 19.27
N LYS A 105 12.06 -2.00 18.99
CA LYS A 105 11.51 -3.34 18.74
C LYS A 105 11.05 -3.96 20.06
N ARG A 106 9.85 -4.55 20.06
CA ARG A 106 9.27 -5.14 21.29
C ARG A 106 10.07 -6.34 21.80
N ASP A 107 10.58 -7.15 20.88
CA ASP A 107 11.18 -8.45 21.22
C ASP A 107 12.72 -8.40 21.33
N LYS A 108 13.31 -7.23 21.10
CA LYS A 108 14.78 -7.05 21.09
C LYS A 108 15.15 -5.72 21.75
N PRO A 109 15.39 -5.73 23.09
CA PRO A 109 15.81 -4.53 23.81
C PRO A 109 17.10 -3.93 23.19
N GLY A 110 17.10 -2.63 22.93
CA GLY A 110 18.23 -1.92 22.32
C GLY A 110 18.24 -1.90 20.78
N GLU A 111 17.38 -2.66 20.11
CA GLU A 111 17.20 -2.55 18.66
C GLU A 111 16.04 -1.62 18.30
N TYR A 112 16.22 -0.86 17.22
CA TYR A 112 15.21 0.07 16.69
C TYR A 112 14.86 -0.31 15.25
N ARG A 113 13.63 -0.05 14.87
CA ARG A 113 13.21 0.01 13.46
C ARG A 113 12.97 1.46 13.09
N MET A 114 13.39 1.86 11.90
CA MET A 114 13.15 3.20 11.41
C MET A 114 11.75 3.30 10.79
N LEU A 115 10.97 4.28 11.21
CA LEU A 115 9.69 4.63 10.59
C LEU A 115 9.90 5.86 9.71
N GLY A 116 9.66 5.72 8.41
CA GLY A 116 9.64 6.84 7.48
C GLY A 116 8.34 7.63 7.58
N ILE A 117 8.42 8.93 7.86
CA ILE A 117 7.27 9.83 7.96
C ILE A 117 7.33 10.80 6.78
N PRO A 118 6.48 10.64 5.75
CA PRO A 118 6.42 11.55 4.60
C PRO A 118 5.89 12.93 5.00
N ALA A 119 6.22 13.95 4.22
CA ALA A 119 5.63 15.27 4.34
C ALA A 119 4.10 15.22 4.15
N ILE A 120 3.38 16.19 4.72
CA ILE A 120 1.91 16.24 4.59
C ILE A 120 1.52 16.37 3.12
N TYR A 121 2.25 17.14 2.35
CA TYR A 121 2.07 17.31 0.92
C TYR A 121 2.11 15.97 0.17
N ASP A 122 3.12 15.15 0.46
CA ASP A 122 3.29 13.83 -0.15
C ASP A 122 2.22 12.83 0.31
N ARG A 123 1.78 12.92 1.57
CA ARG A 123 0.67 12.11 2.07
C ARG A 123 -0.64 12.41 1.36
N VAL A 124 -0.89 13.68 1.00
CA VAL A 124 -2.06 14.06 0.19
C VAL A 124 -1.96 13.45 -1.20
N CYS A 125 -0.78 13.50 -1.83
CA CYS A 125 -0.54 12.85 -3.12
C CYS A 125 -0.78 11.33 -3.05
N GLN A 126 -0.18 10.65 -2.08
CA GLN A 126 -0.34 9.21 -1.84
C GLN A 126 -1.81 8.84 -1.61
N GLN A 127 -2.53 9.62 -0.81
CA GLN A 127 -3.95 9.38 -0.56
C GLN A 127 -4.81 9.62 -1.81
N ALA A 128 -4.47 10.61 -2.62
CA ALA A 128 -5.15 10.87 -3.89
C ALA A 128 -4.96 9.71 -4.89
N LEU A 129 -3.76 9.13 -4.94
CA LEU A 129 -3.47 7.90 -5.68
C LEU A 129 -4.29 6.72 -5.14
N LEU A 130 -4.26 6.49 -3.83
CA LEU A 130 -4.99 5.42 -3.17
C LEU A 130 -6.49 5.47 -3.46
N ASN A 131 -7.10 6.66 -3.40
CA ASN A 131 -8.51 6.85 -3.71
C ASN A 131 -8.92 6.35 -5.12
N ARG A 132 -7.97 6.29 -6.06
CA ARG A 132 -8.20 5.85 -7.45
C ARG A 132 -7.77 4.42 -7.70
N LEU A 133 -6.73 3.95 -7.01
CA LEU A 133 -6.20 2.60 -7.17
C LEU A 133 -6.98 1.57 -6.34
N GLU A 134 -7.38 1.92 -5.11
CA GLU A 134 -8.09 1.00 -4.21
C GLU A 134 -9.33 0.34 -4.87
N PRO A 135 -10.25 1.09 -5.51
CA PRO A 135 -11.43 0.48 -6.16
C PRO A 135 -11.07 -0.44 -7.34
N ILE A 136 -9.88 -0.26 -7.93
CA ILE A 136 -9.41 -1.07 -9.06
C ILE A 136 -8.82 -2.38 -8.55
N PHE A 137 -8.00 -2.32 -7.49
CA PHE A 137 -7.26 -3.48 -7.00
C PHE A 137 -8.05 -4.31 -5.97
N GLU A 138 -8.92 -3.69 -5.19
CA GLU A 138 -9.67 -4.38 -4.14
C GLU A 138 -10.44 -5.63 -4.64
N PRO A 139 -11.14 -5.61 -5.79
CA PRO A 139 -11.83 -6.78 -6.31
C PRO A 139 -10.90 -7.90 -6.81
N VAL A 140 -9.61 -7.60 -6.99
CA VAL A 140 -8.62 -8.54 -7.57
C VAL A 140 -7.81 -9.24 -6.49
N PHE A 141 -7.74 -8.67 -5.30
CA PHE A 141 -7.02 -9.26 -4.18
C PHE A 141 -7.61 -10.61 -3.78
N ASP A 142 -6.73 -11.52 -3.39
CA ASP A 142 -7.12 -12.81 -2.85
C ASP A 142 -7.91 -12.65 -1.54
N ASP A 143 -8.87 -13.56 -1.30
CA ASP A 143 -9.64 -13.57 -0.05
C ASP A 143 -8.79 -13.85 1.19
N ALA A 144 -7.62 -14.45 1.01
CA ALA A 144 -6.63 -14.68 2.06
C ALA A 144 -5.67 -13.51 2.27
N SER A 145 -5.78 -12.44 1.48
CA SER A 145 -5.02 -11.20 1.67
C SER A 145 -5.72 -10.31 2.68
N PHE A 146 -5.10 -10.05 3.82
CA PHE A 146 -5.69 -9.27 4.92
C PHE A 146 -4.98 -7.96 5.20
N GLY A 147 -3.68 -7.84 4.86
CA GLY A 147 -2.88 -6.67 5.17
C GLY A 147 -3.33 -5.41 4.43
N TYR A 148 -3.42 -4.28 5.14
CA TYR A 148 -3.71 -2.95 4.59
C TYR A 148 -5.00 -2.83 3.75
N ARG A 149 -5.98 -3.70 3.98
CA ARG A 149 -7.28 -3.71 3.29
C ARG A 149 -8.40 -3.24 4.21
N ARG A 150 -9.30 -2.41 3.69
CA ARG A 150 -10.48 -1.95 4.45
C ARG A 150 -11.42 -3.11 4.78
N GLY A 151 -11.97 -3.09 5.99
CA GLY A 151 -12.89 -4.13 6.44
C GLY A 151 -12.22 -5.47 6.70
N ARG A 152 -10.89 -5.58 6.62
CA ARG A 152 -10.09 -6.74 6.97
C ARG A 152 -9.27 -6.47 8.23
N SER A 153 -9.14 -7.46 9.08
CA SER A 153 -8.41 -7.34 10.34
C SER A 153 -7.48 -8.51 10.57
N THR A 154 -6.52 -8.33 11.47
CA THR A 154 -5.66 -9.42 11.97
C THR A 154 -6.49 -10.56 12.57
N LYS A 155 -7.63 -10.25 13.20
CA LYS A 155 -8.54 -11.27 13.75
C LYS A 155 -9.14 -12.15 12.64
N ASP A 156 -9.44 -11.58 11.48
CA ASP A 156 -9.99 -12.33 10.35
C ASP A 156 -8.93 -13.24 9.73
N ALA A 157 -7.68 -12.76 9.65
CA ALA A 157 -6.54 -13.59 9.25
C ALA A 157 -6.36 -14.79 10.19
N LEU A 158 -6.35 -14.56 11.51
CA LEU A 158 -6.23 -15.62 12.50
C LEU A 158 -7.40 -16.61 12.44
N ARG A 159 -8.63 -16.12 12.23
CA ARG A 159 -9.80 -17.01 12.06
C ARG A 159 -9.65 -17.90 10.82
N LYS A 160 -9.09 -17.37 9.73
CA LYS A 160 -8.85 -18.17 8.53
C LYS A 160 -7.80 -19.24 8.78
N ILE A 161 -6.68 -18.89 9.39
CA ILE A 161 -5.62 -19.84 9.79
C ILE A 161 -6.20 -20.92 10.69
N TRP A 162 -7.00 -20.54 11.70
CA TRP A 162 -7.63 -21.48 12.61
C TRP A 162 -8.54 -22.50 11.89
N LYS A 163 -9.32 -22.06 10.91
CA LYS A 163 -10.15 -22.94 10.09
C LYS A 163 -9.32 -23.95 9.29
N GLU A 164 -8.20 -23.51 8.71
CA GLU A 164 -7.29 -24.38 7.97
C GLU A 164 -6.66 -25.45 8.87
N ILE A 165 -6.24 -25.08 10.09
CA ILE A 165 -5.73 -26.04 11.09
C ILE A 165 -6.81 -27.04 11.46
N GLN A 166 -8.05 -26.61 11.71
CA GLN A 166 -9.17 -27.52 12.03
C GLN A 166 -9.54 -28.43 10.86
N SER A 167 -9.26 -28.03 9.62
CA SER A 167 -9.47 -28.88 8.43
C SER A 167 -8.38 -29.94 8.21
N GLY A 168 -7.37 -29.99 9.09
CA GLY A 168 -6.29 -30.97 9.04
C GLY A 168 -4.99 -30.50 8.39
N SER A 169 -4.85 -29.20 8.15
CA SER A 169 -3.56 -28.64 7.68
C SER A 169 -2.53 -28.65 8.81
N GLU A 170 -1.47 -29.45 8.66
CA GLU A 170 -0.42 -29.62 9.68
C GLU A 170 0.85 -28.79 9.37
N TRP A 171 1.02 -28.38 8.12
CA TRP A 171 2.22 -27.68 7.66
C TRP A 171 1.96 -26.19 7.46
N ILE A 172 2.86 -25.38 8.01
CA ILE A 172 2.84 -23.92 7.85
C ILE A 172 4.12 -23.49 7.17
N VAL A 173 4.01 -22.72 6.09
CA VAL A 173 5.13 -22.02 5.45
C VAL A 173 5.07 -20.58 5.84
N ASP A 174 6.08 -20.09 6.56
CA ASP A 174 6.26 -18.67 6.86
C ASP A 174 7.32 -18.10 5.91
N ALA A 175 6.94 -17.08 5.13
CA ALA A 175 7.82 -16.44 4.17
C ALA A 175 7.68 -14.92 4.25
N ASP A 176 8.79 -14.22 4.39
CA ASP A 176 8.86 -12.77 4.41
C ASP A 176 9.97 -12.25 3.50
N LEU A 177 9.76 -11.09 2.90
CA LEU A 177 10.75 -10.43 2.07
C LEU A 177 11.61 -9.51 2.96
N ARG A 178 12.87 -9.89 3.14
CA ARG A 178 13.79 -9.09 3.93
C ARG A 178 14.06 -7.74 3.26
N ASP A 179 13.92 -6.67 4.04
CA ASP A 179 14.27 -5.30 3.66
C ASP A 179 13.61 -4.83 2.34
N PHE A 180 12.42 -5.37 2.01
CA PHE A 180 11.73 -5.10 0.74
C PHE A 180 11.52 -3.61 0.48
N LEU A 181 11.15 -2.83 1.49
CA LEU A 181 10.92 -1.39 1.36
C LEU A 181 12.22 -0.60 1.31
N ASP A 182 13.27 -1.07 1.99
CA ASP A 182 14.58 -0.41 2.03
C ASP A 182 15.37 -0.63 0.74
N LEU A 183 15.15 -1.76 0.06
CA LEU A 183 15.76 -2.08 -1.23
C LEU A 183 14.99 -1.51 -2.43
N SER A 184 13.81 -0.97 -2.21
CA SER A 184 13.02 -0.36 -3.27
C SER A 184 13.67 0.96 -3.71
N SER A 185 14.14 1.02 -4.95
CA SER A 185 14.74 2.19 -5.60
C SER A 185 13.82 3.43 -5.63
N TYR A 186 12.58 3.28 -5.22
CA TYR A 186 11.56 4.33 -5.17
C TYR A 186 11.45 5.03 -3.80
N CYS A 187 12.23 4.60 -2.80
CA CYS A 187 12.34 5.31 -1.54
C CYS A 187 13.73 5.97 -1.46
N PRO A 188 13.89 7.25 -1.83
CA PRO A 188 15.15 7.95 -1.62
C PRO A 188 15.30 8.16 -0.10
N LEU A 189 15.88 7.14 0.55
CA LEU A 189 16.40 7.30 1.90
C LEU A 189 17.64 8.16 1.79
N ILE A 190 17.56 9.38 2.26
CA ILE A 190 18.78 10.14 2.51
C ILE A 190 19.43 9.45 3.70
N HIS A 191 20.55 8.75 3.45
CA HIS A 191 21.54 8.51 4.46
C HIS A 191 22.12 9.87 4.81
N ASP A 192 21.69 10.46 5.93
CA ASP A 192 22.47 11.49 6.58
C ASP A 192 23.76 10.81 7.07
N GLU A 193 24.82 10.95 6.28
CA GLU A 193 26.18 10.78 6.79
C GLU A 193 26.40 11.92 7.80
N CYS A 194 26.42 11.57 9.08
CA CYS A 194 27.11 12.29 10.14
C CYS A 194 28.26 11.47 10.67
#